data_096cfda56c5b1220871870e7a86bbfae
#
_entry.id   096cfda56c5b1220871870e7a86bbfae
#
_cell.length_a   1.000
_cell.length_b   1.000
_cell.length_c   1.000
_cell.angle_alpha   90.00
_cell.angle_beta   90.00
_cell.angle_gamma   90.00
#
_symmetry.space_group_name_H-M   'P 1'
#
loop_
_entity.id
_entity.type
_entity.pdbx_description
1 polymer ?
#
loop_
_entity_poly.entity_id
_entity_poly.type
_entity_poly.pdbx_seq_one_letter_code
_entity_poly.pdbx_strand_id
1 'polypeptide(L)'
;MFSEFLLYFNERDIEKCSDDLYNDFIIQLGGRSFGNGLFNSFSVDNIEKWTEIVNQAYPEFKNLYRIFGYDWLGRCFGIDLRENTHGNILLFEIGTNDVLEIPCTFQEFLNVEIPLYSDSCLAEPFFNEWMDYSKESITYGRCAGYKIPLFLGGEDTVANLENSDMEVYWSIVTQIKNK
;
A
#
# COMPACT_ATOMS: atom_id res chain seq x y z
N MET A 1 -10.66 -4.09 -17.61
CA MET A 1 -9.93 -2.91 -17.07
C MET A 1 -8.97 -3.34 -15.97
N PHE A 2 -9.45 -3.94 -14.85
CA PHE A 2 -8.64 -4.51 -13.77
C PHE A 2 -8.83 -6.02 -13.66
N SER A 3 -9.00 -6.70 -14.80
CA SER A 3 -9.46 -8.09 -14.87
C SER A 3 -8.51 -9.06 -14.18
N GLU A 4 -7.21 -8.92 -14.41
CA GLU A 4 -6.21 -9.83 -13.81
C GLU A 4 -6.08 -9.61 -12.29
N PHE A 5 -6.14 -8.36 -11.84
CA PHE A 5 -6.19 -8.00 -10.43
C PHE A 5 -7.42 -8.60 -9.72
N LEU A 6 -8.59 -8.41 -10.31
CA LEU A 6 -9.84 -8.91 -9.75
C LEU A 6 -9.90 -10.44 -9.76
N LEU A 7 -9.41 -11.07 -10.83
CA LEU A 7 -9.31 -12.53 -10.93
C LEU A 7 -8.35 -13.11 -9.88
N TYR A 8 -7.20 -12.47 -9.68
CA TYR A 8 -6.20 -12.88 -8.67
C TYR A 8 -6.80 -12.92 -7.26
N PHE A 9 -7.63 -11.93 -6.91
CA PHE A 9 -8.32 -11.88 -5.62
C PHE A 9 -9.69 -12.58 -5.58
N ASN A 10 -10.08 -13.34 -6.61
CA ASN A 10 -11.40 -13.98 -6.75
C ASN A 10 -12.57 -12.98 -6.67
N GLU A 11 -12.38 -11.78 -7.18
CA GLU A 11 -13.38 -10.73 -7.24
C GLU A 11 -14.09 -10.70 -8.61
N ARG A 12 -15.28 -10.12 -8.63
CA ARG A 12 -16.02 -9.93 -9.88
C ARG A 12 -15.46 -8.76 -10.67
N ASP A 13 -15.43 -8.92 -11.99
CA ASP A 13 -15.05 -7.84 -12.89
C ASP A 13 -16.01 -6.63 -12.77
N ILE A 14 -15.47 -5.45 -13.03
CA ILE A 14 -16.18 -4.19 -12.95
C ILE A 14 -16.27 -3.52 -14.32
N GLU A 15 -17.32 -2.73 -14.52
CA GLU A 15 -17.53 -2.01 -15.78
C GLU A 15 -16.71 -0.71 -15.79
N LYS A 16 -16.23 -0.34 -16.98
CA LYS A 16 -15.57 0.94 -17.18
C LYS A 16 -16.63 2.07 -17.11
N CYS A 17 -16.44 3.01 -16.19
CA CYS A 17 -17.37 4.13 -15.98
C CYS A 17 -16.81 5.47 -16.46
N SER A 18 -15.49 5.59 -16.62
CA SER A 18 -14.81 6.83 -17.04
C SER A 18 -13.61 6.55 -17.95
N ASP A 19 -12.96 7.60 -18.45
CA ASP A 19 -11.69 7.49 -19.17
C ASP A 19 -10.46 7.61 -18.25
N ASP A 20 -10.66 7.93 -16.96
CA ASP A 20 -9.61 7.97 -15.94
C ASP A 20 -9.64 6.67 -15.11
N LEU A 21 -8.69 5.78 -15.36
CA LEU A 21 -8.54 4.49 -14.68
C LEU A 21 -8.38 4.63 -13.16
N TYR A 22 -7.71 5.68 -12.69
CA TYR A 22 -7.57 5.93 -11.27
C TYR A 22 -8.92 6.25 -10.62
N ASN A 23 -9.72 7.13 -11.24
CA ASN A 23 -11.05 7.45 -10.74
C ASN A 23 -11.95 6.23 -10.73
N ASP A 24 -11.94 5.42 -11.80
CA ASP A 24 -12.71 4.17 -11.84
C ASP A 24 -12.29 3.22 -10.70
N PHE A 25 -11.00 3.09 -10.42
CA PHE A 25 -10.50 2.27 -9.33
C PHE A 25 -10.99 2.78 -7.96
N ILE A 26 -10.80 4.06 -7.66
CA ILE A 26 -11.18 4.65 -6.37
C ILE A 26 -12.70 4.62 -6.14
N ILE A 27 -13.48 4.88 -7.19
CA ILE A 27 -14.96 4.91 -7.07
C ILE A 27 -15.52 3.50 -6.87
N GLN A 28 -15.04 2.50 -7.61
CA GLN A 28 -15.66 1.17 -7.63
C GLN A 28 -14.99 0.18 -6.66
N LEU A 29 -13.70 0.34 -6.40
CA LEU A 29 -12.92 -0.58 -5.56
C LEU A 29 -12.36 0.09 -4.29
N GLY A 30 -12.57 1.39 -4.11
CA GLY A 30 -12.11 2.12 -2.94
C GLY A 30 -12.74 1.66 -1.64
N GLY A 31 -11.96 1.63 -0.55
CA GLY A 31 -12.39 1.19 0.77
C GLY A 31 -12.48 -0.33 0.93
N ARG A 32 -11.90 -1.10 0.01
CA ARG A 32 -11.96 -2.57 0.02
C ARG A 32 -10.63 -3.18 0.46
N SER A 33 -10.73 -4.36 1.05
CA SER A 33 -9.62 -5.23 1.43
C SER A 33 -9.59 -6.45 0.53
N PHE A 34 -8.46 -6.79 -0.03
CA PHE A 34 -8.24 -7.90 -0.95
C PHE A 34 -7.27 -8.91 -0.36
N GLY A 35 -7.49 -10.21 -0.62
CA GLY A 35 -6.61 -11.29 -0.20
C GLY A 35 -6.42 -11.33 1.34
N ASN A 36 -7.50 -11.21 2.11
CA ASN A 36 -7.47 -11.19 3.59
C ASN A 36 -6.59 -10.08 4.19
N GLY A 37 -6.49 -8.93 3.50
CA GLY A 37 -5.69 -7.80 3.94
C GLY A 37 -4.34 -7.68 3.26
N LEU A 38 -3.98 -8.57 2.33
CA LEU A 38 -2.73 -8.50 1.57
C LEU A 38 -2.58 -7.14 0.85
N PHE A 39 -3.67 -6.67 0.23
CA PHE A 39 -3.76 -5.34 -0.39
C PHE A 39 -5.08 -4.65 -0.03
N ASN A 40 -5.05 -3.33 0.16
CA ASN A 40 -6.20 -2.51 0.50
C ASN A 40 -6.22 -1.24 -0.36
N SER A 41 -7.39 -0.85 -0.85
CA SER A 41 -7.57 0.38 -1.62
C SER A 41 -8.09 1.51 -0.73
N PHE A 42 -7.54 2.72 -0.85
CA PHE A 42 -8.09 3.87 -0.15
C PHE A 42 -9.49 4.24 -0.65
N SER A 43 -10.37 4.63 0.27
CA SER A 43 -11.71 5.11 -0.09
C SER A 43 -11.68 6.59 -0.49
N VAL A 44 -12.70 7.02 -1.24
CA VAL A 44 -12.93 8.44 -1.55
C VAL A 44 -12.93 9.29 -0.27
N ASP A 45 -13.52 8.78 0.82
CA ASP A 45 -13.68 9.53 2.06
C ASP A 45 -12.38 9.71 2.87
N ASN A 46 -11.38 8.86 2.64
CA ASN A 46 -10.15 8.90 3.44
C ASN A 46 -8.87 9.19 2.65
N ILE A 47 -8.95 9.29 1.33
CA ILE A 47 -7.78 9.46 0.46
C ILE A 47 -7.05 10.79 0.71
N GLU A 48 -7.79 11.87 0.98
CA GLU A 48 -7.20 13.17 1.31
C GLU A 48 -6.44 13.12 2.64
N LYS A 49 -7.04 12.50 3.64
CA LYS A 49 -6.42 12.28 4.96
C LYS A 49 -5.12 11.48 4.84
N TRP A 50 -5.14 10.38 4.07
CA TRP A 50 -3.96 9.56 3.88
C TRP A 50 -2.88 10.24 3.05
N THR A 51 -3.26 11.04 2.05
CA THR A 51 -2.33 11.90 1.33
C THR A 51 -1.59 12.85 2.28
N GLU A 52 -2.31 13.46 3.23
CA GLU A 52 -1.68 14.36 4.21
C GLU A 52 -0.77 13.62 5.20
N ILE A 53 -1.15 12.42 5.65
CA ILE A 53 -0.31 11.57 6.51
C ILE A 53 1.01 11.21 5.80
N VAL A 54 0.95 10.79 4.54
CA VAL A 54 2.14 10.48 3.75
C VAL A 54 2.98 11.74 3.49
N ASN A 55 2.35 12.89 3.21
CA ASN A 55 3.05 14.18 3.05
C ASN A 55 3.81 14.61 4.32
N GLN A 56 3.29 14.30 5.51
CA GLN A 56 3.98 14.59 6.77
C GLN A 56 5.21 13.70 6.98
N ALA A 57 5.12 12.45 6.54
CA ALA A 57 6.24 11.52 6.61
C ALA A 57 7.30 11.77 5.52
N TYR A 58 6.87 12.17 4.32
CA TYR A 58 7.72 12.36 3.13
C TYR A 58 7.43 13.72 2.47
N PRO A 59 7.78 14.84 3.11
CA PRO A 59 7.44 16.18 2.63
C PRO A 59 8.07 16.52 1.27
N GLU A 60 9.17 15.87 0.89
CA GLU A 60 9.84 16.02 -0.41
C GLU A 60 9.01 15.51 -1.58
N PHE A 61 8.03 14.62 -1.32
CA PHE A 61 7.10 14.10 -2.34
C PHE A 61 5.77 14.84 -2.41
N LYS A 62 5.57 15.86 -1.58
CA LYS A 62 4.30 16.60 -1.53
C LYS A 62 3.88 17.13 -2.91
N ASN A 63 2.64 16.82 -3.34
CA ASN A 63 2.07 17.12 -4.65
C ASN A 63 2.73 16.40 -5.85
N LEU A 64 3.57 15.41 -5.62
CA LEU A 64 4.28 14.67 -6.66
C LEU A 64 3.74 13.25 -6.87
N TYR A 65 2.63 12.89 -6.23
CA TYR A 65 2.00 11.58 -6.37
C TYR A 65 0.48 11.62 -6.17
N ARG A 66 -0.20 10.56 -6.59
CA ARG A 66 -1.62 10.27 -6.27
C ARG A 66 -1.68 8.92 -5.57
N ILE A 67 -1.98 8.91 -4.28
CA ILE A 67 -2.10 7.69 -3.47
C ILE A 67 -3.33 6.89 -3.87
N PHE A 68 -3.26 5.54 -3.84
CA PHE A 68 -4.42 4.72 -4.20
C PHE A 68 -4.65 3.50 -3.30
N GLY A 69 -3.64 3.01 -2.60
CA GLY A 69 -3.78 1.83 -1.77
C GLY A 69 -2.59 1.62 -0.83
N TYR A 70 -2.69 0.57 -0.03
CA TYR A 70 -1.65 0.14 0.89
C TYR A 70 -1.68 -1.38 1.04
N ASP A 71 -0.58 -1.96 1.48
CA ASP A 71 -0.50 -3.38 1.76
C ASP A 71 -0.61 -3.71 3.25
N TRP A 72 -0.52 -5.00 3.55
CA TRP A 72 -0.61 -5.56 4.89
C TRP A 72 0.47 -5.06 5.87
N LEU A 73 1.65 -4.61 5.38
CA LEU A 73 2.71 -3.97 6.19
C LEU A 73 2.44 -2.48 6.44
N GLY A 74 1.37 -1.92 5.86
CA GLY A 74 1.06 -0.49 5.91
C GLY A 74 1.92 0.35 4.97
N ARG A 75 2.57 -0.26 3.96
CA ARG A 75 3.28 0.45 2.92
C ARG A 75 2.28 1.06 1.96
N CYS A 76 2.41 2.35 1.66
CA CYS A 76 1.46 3.07 0.82
C CYS A 76 1.94 3.14 -0.64
N PHE A 77 1.01 2.97 -1.58
CA PHE A 77 1.27 3.04 -3.01
C PHE A 77 0.69 4.32 -3.61
N GLY A 78 1.47 4.99 -4.45
CA GLY A 78 1.04 6.17 -5.19
C GLY A 78 1.54 6.15 -6.63
N ILE A 79 0.79 6.78 -7.54
CA ILE A 79 1.21 7.03 -8.92
C ILE A 79 2.15 8.23 -8.90
N ASP A 80 3.34 8.09 -9.43
CA ASP A 80 4.31 9.17 -9.56
C ASP A 80 3.85 10.21 -10.60
N LEU A 81 3.78 11.48 -10.19
CA LEU A 81 3.38 12.60 -11.05
C LEU A 81 4.57 13.44 -11.51
N ARG A 82 5.81 13.07 -11.15
CA ARG A 82 7.00 13.80 -11.59
C ARG A 82 7.18 13.66 -13.10
N GLU A 83 7.73 14.70 -13.73
CA GLU A 83 8.04 14.65 -15.15
C GLU A 83 9.04 13.53 -15.45
N ASN A 84 8.84 12.83 -16.58
CA ASN A 84 9.68 11.73 -17.08
C ASN A 84 9.66 10.41 -16.30
N THR A 85 8.73 10.22 -15.34
CA THR A 85 8.57 8.94 -14.64
C THR A 85 7.53 8.02 -15.29
N HIS A 86 6.86 8.48 -16.35
CA HIS A 86 5.80 7.74 -17.08
C HIS A 86 4.65 7.23 -16.18
N GLY A 87 4.47 7.82 -14.99
CA GLY A 87 3.46 7.40 -14.02
C GLY A 87 3.82 6.10 -13.30
N ASN A 88 5.10 5.85 -13.06
CA ASN A 88 5.59 4.74 -12.24
C ASN A 88 4.91 4.71 -10.86
N ILE A 89 4.98 3.58 -10.18
CA ILE A 89 4.43 3.46 -8.84
C ILE A 89 5.50 3.78 -7.80
N LEU A 90 5.17 4.68 -6.87
CA LEU A 90 5.94 4.93 -5.66
C LEU A 90 5.42 4.05 -4.53
N LEU A 91 6.32 3.38 -3.84
CA LEU A 91 6.07 2.61 -2.63
C LEU A 91 6.69 3.36 -1.44
N PHE A 92 5.83 3.95 -0.60
CA PHE A 92 6.23 4.64 0.62
C PHE A 92 6.31 3.62 1.77
N GLU A 93 7.51 3.29 2.18
CA GLU A 93 7.79 2.27 3.19
C GLU A 93 8.20 2.90 4.52
N ILE A 94 7.22 3.15 5.39
CA ILE A 94 7.45 3.85 6.65
C ILE A 94 8.32 3.06 7.63
N GLY A 95 8.36 1.73 7.53
CA GLY A 95 9.17 0.86 8.38
C GLY A 95 10.68 0.95 8.13
N THR A 96 11.11 1.14 6.88
CA THR A 96 12.51 1.36 6.47
C THR A 96 12.84 2.85 6.34
N ASN A 97 11.83 3.70 6.26
CA ASN A 97 11.93 5.11 5.91
C ASN A 97 12.40 5.36 4.47
N ASP A 98 12.12 4.45 3.56
CA ASP A 98 12.47 4.55 2.14
C ASP A 98 11.25 4.88 1.28
N VAL A 99 11.52 5.41 0.08
CA VAL A 99 10.56 5.46 -1.02
C VAL A 99 11.16 4.73 -2.20
N LEU A 100 10.53 3.64 -2.58
CA LEU A 100 10.96 2.79 -3.69
C LEU A 100 10.13 3.12 -4.93
N GLU A 101 10.71 2.91 -6.11
CA GLU A 101 10.02 3.08 -7.39
C GLU A 101 9.85 1.73 -8.07
N ILE A 102 8.60 1.41 -8.42
CA ILE A 102 8.26 0.24 -9.23
C ILE A 102 8.04 0.75 -10.66
N PRO A 103 8.88 0.34 -11.64
CA PRO A 103 8.89 0.91 -12.99
C PRO A 103 7.77 0.33 -13.87
N CYS A 104 6.53 0.56 -13.46
CA CYS A 104 5.34 0.13 -14.19
C CYS A 104 4.24 1.17 -14.04
N THR A 105 3.33 1.25 -14.99
CA THR A 105 2.14 2.10 -14.92
C THR A 105 1.14 1.58 -13.89
N PHE A 106 0.20 2.42 -13.47
CA PHE A 106 -0.88 2.03 -12.56
C PHE A 106 -1.66 0.81 -13.05
N GLN A 107 -1.94 0.74 -14.35
CA GLN A 107 -2.63 -0.41 -14.94
C GLN A 107 -1.78 -1.68 -14.91
N GLU A 108 -0.50 -1.58 -15.21
CA GLU A 108 0.44 -2.71 -15.16
C GLU A 108 0.65 -3.17 -13.71
N PHE A 109 0.74 -2.25 -12.75
CA PHE A 109 0.83 -2.61 -11.33
C PHE A 109 -0.32 -3.51 -10.90
N LEU A 110 -1.55 -3.11 -11.23
CA LEU A 110 -2.73 -3.89 -10.85
C LEU A 110 -2.88 -5.20 -11.64
N ASN A 111 -2.60 -5.21 -12.95
CA ASN A 111 -2.89 -6.38 -13.79
C ASN A 111 -1.68 -7.29 -14.07
N VAL A 112 -0.47 -6.85 -13.73
CA VAL A 112 0.76 -7.63 -13.98
C VAL A 112 1.56 -7.80 -12.69
N GLU A 113 1.97 -6.69 -12.03
CA GLU A 113 2.84 -6.79 -10.86
C GLU A 113 2.17 -7.55 -9.70
N ILE A 114 0.96 -7.16 -9.32
CA ILE A 114 0.25 -7.86 -8.25
C ILE A 114 -0.02 -9.33 -8.60
N PRO A 115 -0.62 -9.69 -9.75
CA PRO A 115 -0.93 -11.10 -10.05
C PRO A 115 0.27 -12.00 -10.27
N LEU A 116 1.37 -11.48 -10.82
CA LEU A 116 2.53 -12.32 -11.23
C LEU A 116 3.74 -12.17 -10.32
N TYR A 117 3.85 -11.06 -9.57
CA TYR A 117 5.03 -10.71 -8.76
C TYR A 117 4.64 -10.20 -7.36
N SER A 118 3.55 -10.74 -6.78
CA SER A 118 3.08 -10.40 -5.43
C SER A 118 4.13 -10.66 -4.34
N ASP A 119 5.03 -11.61 -4.57
CA ASP A 119 6.19 -11.86 -3.71
C ASP A 119 7.11 -10.63 -3.60
N SER A 120 7.31 -9.93 -4.71
CA SER A 120 8.18 -8.75 -4.77
C SER A 120 7.46 -7.46 -4.39
N CYS A 121 6.25 -7.21 -4.93
CA CYS A 121 5.56 -5.94 -4.71
C CYS A 121 4.74 -5.89 -3.41
N LEU A 122 4.19 -7.02 -2.94
CA LEU A 122 3.36 -7.10 -1.73
C LEU A 122 4.00 -7.92 -0.59
N ALA A 123 5.18 -8.51 -0.81
CA ALA A 123 5.84 -9.42 0.14
C ALA A 123 4.91 -10.58 0.60
N GLU A 124 4.16 -11.17 -0.33
CA GLU A 124 3.14 -12.17 -0.03
C GLU A 124 3.67 -13.39 0.74
N PRO A 125 4.87 -13.95 0.48
CA PRO A 125 5.40 -15.03 1.31
C PRO A 125 5.57 -14.64 2.78
N PHE A 126 5.99 -13.40 3.05
CA PHE A 126 6.14 -12.88 4.40
C PHE A 126 4.77 -12.62 5.06
N PHE A 127 3.77 -12.19 4.28
CA PHE A 127 2.38 -12.10 4.74
C PHE A 127 1.85 -13.46 5.19
N ASN A 128 2.08 -14.51 4.40
CA ASN A 128 1.66 -15.86 4.74
C ASN A 128 2.35 -16.38 6.01
N GLU A 129 3.66 -16.11 6.17
CA GLU A 129 4.40 -16.43 7.39
C GLU A 129 3.82 -15.69 8.61
N TRP A 130 3.52 -14.38 8.47
CA TRP A 130 2.92 -13.60 9.54
C TRP A 130 1.51 -14.09 9.90
N MET A 131 0.67 -14.42 8.92
CA MET A 131 -0.65 -15.00 9.15
C MET A 131 -0.58 -16.32 9.92
N ASP A 132 0.41 -17.16 9.58
CA ASP A 132 0.65 -18.42 10.30
C ASP A 132 1.19 -18.22 11.72
N TYR A 133 2.00 -17.19 11.93
CA TYR A 133 2.58 -16.85 13.21
C TYR A 133 1.57 -16.19 14.15
N SER A 134 0.91 -15.13 13.70
CA SER A 134 0.02 -14.30 14.53
C SER A 134 -1.34 -14.94 14.76
N LYS A 135 -1.86 -15.71 13.77
CA LYS A 135 -3.25 -16.19 13.70
C LYS A 135 -4.29 -15.06 13.70
N GLU A 136 -3.87 -13.85 13.39
CA GLU A 136 -4.72 -12.66 13.30
C GLU A 136 -4.97 -12.27 11.85
N SER A 137 -6.16 -11.75 11.55
CA SER A 137 -6.46 -11.18 10.23
C SER A 137 -6.17 -9.68 10.20
N ILE A 138 -5.67 -9.19 9.08
CA ILE A 138 -5.57 -7.75 8.81
C ILE A 138 -6.90 -7.29 8.23
N THR A 139 -7.59 -6.42 8.96
CA THR A 139 -8.81 -5.78 8.47
C THR A 139 -8.50 -4.40 7.90
N TYR A 140 -9.42 -3.84 7.11
CA TYR A 140 -9.29 -2.50 6.57
C TYR A 140 -8.94 -1.46 7.65
N GLY A 141 -7.98 -0.58 7.39
CA GLY A 141 -7.48 0.41 8.35
C GLY A 141 -6.43 -0.10 9.32
N ARG A 142 -6.02 -1.37 9.20
CA ARG A 142 -4.97 -1.98 10.02
C ARG A 142 -3.80 -2.45 9.16
N CYS A 143 -2.67 -2.68 9.81
CA CYS A 143 -1.47 -3.25 9.20
C CYS A 143 -0.68 -4.09 10.22
N ALA A 144 0.19 -4.95 9.75
CA ALA A 144 1.24 -5.55 10.57
C ALA A 144 2.44 -4.59 10.63
N GLY A 145 2.41 -3.67 11.58
CA GLY A 145 3.46 -2.66 11.77
C GLY A 145 4.66 -3.24 12.52
N TYR A 146 5.87 -2.75 12.22
CA TYR A 146 7.07 -3.10 12.97
C TYR A 146 7.04 -2.49 14.38
N LYS A 147 7.19 -3.33 15.43
CA LYS A 147 7.34 -2.89 16.83
C LYS A 147 8.56 -2.00 17.01
N ILE A 148 9.65 -2.38 16.35
CA ILE A 148 10.87 -1.60 16.22
C ILE A 148 11.08 -1.39 14.72
N PRO A 149 10.93 -0.14 14.20
CA PRO A 149 11.17 0.15 12.80
C PRO A 149 12.54 -0.31 12.33
N LEU A 150 12.64 -0.77 11.07
CA LEU A 150 13.88 -1.32 10.53
C LEU A 150 15.00 -0.28 10.49
N PHE A 151 14.68 1.00 10.20
CA PHE A 151 15.67 2.09 10.23
C PHE A 151 16.20 2.40 11.63
N LEU A 152 15.60 1.86 12.70
CA LEU A 152 16.10 1.91 14.09
C LEU A 152 16.79 0.63 14.51
N GLY A 153 17.05 -0.30 13.58
CA GLY A 153 17.71 -1.57 13.86
C GLY A 153 16.76 -2.69 14.28
N GLY A 154 15.46 -2.56 14.02
CA GLY A 154 14.51 -3.65 14.13
C GLY A 154 14.84 -4.78 13.14
N GLU A 155 14.52 -6.00 13.51
CA GLU A 155 14.71 -7.17 12.64
C GLU A 155 13.54 -7.30 11.67
N ASP A 156 13.80 -7.68 10.41
CA ASP A 156 12.79 -7.98 9.42
C ASP A 156 12.28 -9.42 9.60
N THR A 157 11.51 -9.62 10.66
CA THR A 157 10.94 -10.93 11.05
C THR A 157 9.51 -10.77 11.56
N VAL A 158 8.70 -11.82 11.42
CA VAL A 158 7.31 -11.83 11.94
C VAL A 158 7.22 -11.57 13.44
N ALA A 159 8.24 -11.89 14.22
CA ALA A 159 8.30 -11.64 15.66
C ALA A 159 8.37 -10.14 15.99
N ASN A 160 8.91 -9.32 15.08
CA ASN A 160 8.97 -7.86 15.19
C ASN A 160 7.71 -7.16 14.66
N LEU A 161 6.71 -7.89 14.19
CA LEU A 161 5.45 -7.33 13.70
C LEU A 161 4.35 -7.40 14.77
N GLU A 162 3.42 -6.45 14.71
CA GLU A 162 2.18 -6.47 15.49
C GLU A 162 1.01 -5.91 14.67
N ASN A 163 -0.20 -6.41 14.93
CA ASN A 163 -1.41 -5.93 14.30
C ASN A 163 -1.78 -4.55 14.88
N SER A 164 -1.51 -3.50 14.13
CA SER A 164 -1.64 -2.11 14.54
C SER A 164 -2.74 -1.37 13.78
N ASP A 165 -3.34 -0.38 14.42
CA ASP A 165 -4.07 0.66 13.69
C ASP A 165 -3.09 1.39 12.78
N MET A 166 -3.37 1.44 11.48
CA MET A 166 -2.43 1.95 10.48
C MET A 166 -2.14 3.45 10.67
N GLU A 167 -3.13 4.25 11.05
CA GLU A 167 -2.94 5.68 11.28
C GLU A 167 -2.06 5.95 12.50
N VAL A 168 -2.29 5.19 13.57
CA VAL A 168 -1.48 5.27 14.80
C VAL A 168 -0.03 4.85 14.49
N TYR A 169 0.15 3.75 13.75
CA TYR A 169 1.47 3.28 13.34
C TYR A 169 2.24 4.35 12.54
N TRP A 170 1.63 4.90 11.49
CA TRP A 170 2.23 5.97 10.68
C TRP A 170 2.54 7.22 11.51
N SER A 171 1.63 7.64 12.40
CA SER A 171 1.83 8.81 13.26
C SER A 171 3.02 8.63 14.21
N ILE A 172 3.12 7.48 14.86
CA ILE A 172 4.21 7.18 15.79
C ILE A 172 5.56 7.14 15.05
N VAL A 173 5.64 6.39 13.96
CA VAL A 173 6.89 6.21 13.21
C VAL A 173 7.34 7.54 12.58
N THR A 174 6.41 8.35 12.05
CA THR A 174 6.73 9.70 11.54
C THR A 174 7.29 10.62 12.63
N GLN A 175 6.74 10.59 13.84
CA GLN A 175 7.27 11.38 14.95
C GLN A 175 8.67 10.93 15.39
N ILE A 176 8.95 9.64 15.32
CA ILE A 176 10.28 9.10 15.63
C ILE A 176 11.30 9.49 14.57
N LYS A 177 10.93 9.37 13.30
CA LYS A 177 11.76 9.75 12.14
C LYS A 177 12.18 11.21 12.17
N ASN A 178 11.31 12.11 12.63
CA ASN A 178 11.51 13.56 12.59
C ASN A 178 12.25 14.12 13.83
N LYS A 179 12.74 13.27 14.74
CA LYS A 179 13.55 13.64 15.91
C LYS A 179 15.04 13.61 15.62
#